data_e2c6f4a3058de53e405eea99a5054133
#
_entry.id   e2c6f4a3058de53e405eea99a5054133
#
_cell.length_a   1.000
_cell.length_b   1.000
_cell.length_c   1.000
_cell.angle_alpha   90.00
_cell.angle_beta   90.00
_cell.angle_gamma   90.00
#
_symmetry.space_group_name_H-M   'P 1'
#
loop_
_entity.id
_entity.type
_entity.pdbx_description
1 polymer ?
#
loop_
_entity_poly.entity_id
_entity_poly.type
_entity_poly.pdbx_seq_one_letter_code
_entity_poly.pdbx_strand_id
1 'polypeptide(L)'
;MTGQRENVAEFTLKAVVAGAILGVVFGAANAYIGLKVGLTITASIPAAVMTVVAFRALRLRSTILEANISQTIGSASTALATGAIFTLPALFLWGILPPYLQITALTFLGGVLGISAMIPLRRILIVDADEELPYPEGTACAEVLHATQSGAQQGAWIFWGIALGAAVKLALSAGFLLPSTISVALPFLPKAEVALELAPALLGVGYILGYRQSGVLVAGSIVSALALTPLIAIVGAHLGAPLAPEPVKLVSAMTSGEIWSRYVRYIGAGAVATAGILTVIAGMPTMWGALSGVFKGIIGSRAGRSQAQVAETDRDLPPLVIVLGVVFVIVVAALVPGVFGGGLTPVQRVICATGVGFFGLLFVAVAARIVGIVGVSSQPTSGITLVTLLGVATVFGYQGWTGPGAMAAVLTVGTVVAIAASKAGDISQDLKTGWLVGATPARQQLGQYIGAAVSCWAVAAVILLLGKTYTFGSPEIPAPQATLMKTIIEGVLAGSLPWSLVGTGAGVAISAMLCGVSGLAFAIGVYLPLSSMLAIYIGGCTRLAIDRQRRARPASETTSDPGILAASGFVAGEGLAGVFIALLAFEKWIPKEKPPLFGGAPGEILTLLVVLALCVFLAAAGRRRGKESA
;
A
#
# COMPACT_ATOMS: atom_id res chain seq x y z
N MET A 1 18.91 0.93 36.93
CA MET A 1 18.02 0.04 37.67
C MET A 1 18.13 -1.36 37.09
N THR A 2 18.99 -2.19 37.69
CA THR A 2 19.18 -3.61 37.31
C THR A 2 18.25 -4.48 38.14
N GLY A 3 16.94 -4.34 37.94
CA GLY A 3 15.96 -5.24 38.52
C GLY A 3 15.83 -6.47 37.61
N GLN A 4 15.95 -7.66 38.21
CA GLN A 4 15.61 -8.94 37.57
C GLN A 4 14.23 -8.79 36.94
N ARG A 5 14.16 -8.87 35.57
CA ARG A 5 12.86 -8.97 34.89
C ARG A 5 12.20 -10.28 35.33
N GLU A 6 11.02 -10.20 35.94
CA GLU A 6 10.10 -11.34 35.94
C GLU A 6 10.00 -11.87 34.53
N ASN A 7 9.95 -13.20 34.37
CA ASN A 7 9.87 -13.90 33.06
C ASN A 7 8.52 -13.56 32.38
N VAL A 8 8.42 -12.35 31.80
CA VAL A 8 7.21 -11.91 31.10
C VAL A 8 7.11 -12.64 29.78
N ALA A 9 5.99 -13.35 29.58
CA ALA A 9 5.74 -14.07 28.33
C ALA A 9 5.77 -13.09 27.14
N GLU A 10 6.58 -13.40 26.12
CA GLU A 10 6.75 -12.57 24.93
C GLU A 10 6.44 -13.37 23.64
N PHE A 11 7.29 -14.36 23.32
CA PHE A 11 7.16 -15.15 22.10
C PHE A 11 6.42 -16.47 22.38
N THR A 12 5.09 -16.42 22.39
CA THR A 12 4.22 -17.56 22.67
C THR A 12 3.50 -18.04 21.42
N LEU A 13 3.12 -19.32 21.39
CA LEU A 13 2.40 -19.89 20.26
C LEU A 13 1.10 -19.13 19.95
N LYS A 14 0.35 -18.69 20.98
CA LYS A 14 -0.88 -17.91 20.80
C LYS A 14 -0.62 -16.56 20.11
N ALA A 15 0.51 -15.87 20.47
CA ALA A 15 0.90 -14.61 19.84
C ALA A 15 1.30 -14.82 18.37
N VAL A 16 2.05 -15.90 18.09
CA VAL A 16 2.45 -16.27 16.72
C VAL A 16 1.24 -16.61 15.86
N VAL A 17 0.34 -17.44 16.35
CA VAL A 17 -0.88 -17.85 15.61
C VAL A 17 -1.79 -16.65 15.37
N ALA A 18 -2.02 -15.81 16.39
CA ALA A 18 -2.82 -14.60 16.23
C ALA A 18 -2.21 -13.65 15.19
N GLY A 19 -0.89 -13.42 15.27
CA GLY A 19 -0.17 -12.60 14.30
C GLY A 19 -0.22 -13.18 12.89
N ALA A 20 -0.08 -14.48 12.72
CA ALA A 20 -0.19 -15.16 11.42
C ALA A 20 -1.59 -14.99 10.79
N ILE A 21 -2.65 -15.16 11.59
CA ILE A 21 -4.03 -14.93 11.13
C ILE A 21 -4.23 -13.47 10.72
N LEU A 22 -3.80 -12.54 11.55
CA LEU A 22 -3.87 -11.11 11.24
C LEU A 22 -3.06 -10.75 9.99
N GLY A 23 -1.90 -11.38 9.80
CA GLY A 23 -1.08 -11.24 8.61
C GLY A 23 -1.82 -11.64 7.33
N VAL A 24 -2.51 -12.79 7.34
CA VAL A 24 -3.33 -13.21 6.20
C VAL A 24 -4.47 -12.21 5.95
N VAL A 25 -5.16 -11.79 7.01
CA VAL A 25 -6.30 -10.84 6.94
C VAL A 25 -5.85 -9.50 6.35
N PHE A 26 -4.84 -8.87 6.94
CA PHE A 26 -4.37 -7.55 6.48
C PHE A 26 -3.62 -7.61 5.15
N GLY A 27 -2.90 -8.69 4.88
CA GLY A 27 -2.26 -8.90 3.58
C GLY A 27 -3.27 -8.98 2.45
N ALA A 28 -4.34 -9.75 2.64
CA ALA A 28 -5.43 -9.87 1.68
C ALA A 28 -6.18 -8.54 1.47
N ALA A 29 -6.55 -7.87 2.57
CA ALA A 29 -7.25 -6.60 2.51
C ALA A 29 -6.41 -5.51 1.83
N ASN A 30 -5.12 -5.38 2.19
CA ASN A 30 -4.22 -4.41 1.58
C ASN A 30 -3.94 -4.72 0.11
N ALA A 31 -3.83 -5.99 -0.28
CA ALA A 31 -3.69 -6.35 -1.69
C ALA A 31 -4.91 -5.91 -2.50
N TYR A 32 -6.13 -6.14 -2.01
CA TYR A 32 -7.35 -5.70 -2.69
C TYR A 32 -7.44 -4.17 -2.80
N ILE A 33 -7.33 -3.46 -1.66
CA ILE A 33 -7.48 -2.00 -1.62
C ILE A 33 -6.35 -1.31 -2.38
N GLY A 34 -5.11 -1.78 -2.23
CA GLY A 34 -3.98 -1.20 -2.93
C GLY A 34 -4.05 -1.35 -4.45
N LEU A 35 -4.62 -2.44 -4.96
CA LEU A 35 -4.92 -2.61 -6.39
C LEU A 35 -6.02 -1.66 -6.85
N LYS A 36 -6.98 -1.36 -5.98
CA LYS A 36 -8.10 -0.47 -6.29
C LYS A 36 -7.71 1.01 -6.26
N VAL A 37 -6.93 1.42 -5.26
CA VAL A 37 -6.64 2.84 -4.99
C VAL A 37 -5.19 3.24 -5.29
N GLY A 38 -4.28 2.26 -5.34
CA GLY A 38 -2.84 2.52 -5.50
C GLY A 38 -2.15 2.98 -4.21
N LEU A 39 -2.80 2.83 -3.07
CA LEU A 39 -2.31 3.17 -1.74
C LEU A 39 -2.52 1.98 -0.79
N THR A 40 -1.63 1.82 0.17
CA THR A 40 -1.74 0.81 1.22
C THR A 40 -1.80 1.48 2.59
N ILE A 41 -2.37 0.78 3.56
CA ILE A 41 -2.56 1.28 4.92
C ILE A 41 -1.74 0.40 5.86
N THR A 42 -1.04 1.03 6.80
CA THR A 42 -0.30 0.30 7.85
C THR A 42 -1.25 -0.53 8.71
N ALA A 43 -0.83 -1.76 9.03
CA ALA A 43 -1.61 -2.67 9.86
C ALA A 43 -1.14 -2.72 11.32
N SER A 44 -0.05 -2.05 11.69
CA SER A 44 0.57 -2.19 13.03
C SER A 44 -0.41 -1.84 14.16
N ILE A 45 -1.01 -0.66 14.13
CA ILE A 45 -1.98 -0.24 15.16
C ILE A 45 -3.25 -1.11 15.15
N PRO A 46 -3.92 -1.33 14.00
CA PRO A 46 -5.07 -2.23 13.94
C PRO A 46 -4.76 -3.65 14.45
N ALA A 47 -3.63 -4.23 14.07
CA ALA A 47 -3.23 -5.55 14.51
C ALA A 47 -2.97 -5.62 16.02
N ALA A 48 -2.33 -4.60 16.61
CA ALA A 48 -2.12 -4.49 18.04
C ALA A 48 -3.46 -4.49 18.81
N VAL A 49 -4.38 -3.64 18.41
CA VAL A 49 -5.72 -3.54 19.03
C VAL A 49 -6.50 -4.84 18.88
N MET A 50 -6.55 -5.40 17.66
CA MET A 50 -7.28 -6.65 17.39
C MET A 50 -6.74 -7.81 18.22
N THR A 51 -5.41 -7.92 18.37
CA THR A 51 -4.77 -8.94 19.21
C THR A 51 -5.24 -8.84 20.66
N VAL A 52 -5.17 -7.65 21.26
CA VAL A 52 -5.56 -7.44 22.67
C VAL A 52 -7.04 -7.75 22.88
N VAL A 53 -7.90 -7.27 21.98
CA VAL A 53 -9.34 -7.51 22.08
C VAL A 53 -9.67 -8.99 21.87
N ALA A 54 -9.04 -9.65 20.89
CA ALA A 54 -9.25 -11.08 20.64
C ALA A 54 -8.83 -11.93 21.85
N PHE A 55 -7.67 -11.64 22.44
CA PHE A 55 -7.21 -12.37 23.63
C PHE A 55 -8.14 -12.16 24.83
N ARG A 56 -8.67 -10.96 25.02
CA ARG A 56 -9.68 -10.70 26.06
C ARG A 56 -11.00 -11.42 25.81
N ALA A 57 -11.49 -11.38 24.58
CA ALA A 57 -12.72 -12.07 24.20
C ALA A 57 -12.62 -13.60 24.42
N LEU A 58 -11.45 -14.17 24.16
CA LEU A 58 -11.12 -15.56 24.39
C LEU A 58 -10.74 -15.86 25.86
N ARG A 59 -10.79 -14.86 26.74
CA ARG A 59 -10.37 -14.95 28.17
C ARG A 59 -8.93 -15.42 28.35
N LEU A 60 -8.06 -15.14 27.37
CA LEU A 60 -6.64 -15.43 27.44
C LEU A 60 -5.92 -14.26 28.12
N ARG A 61 -5.08 -14.56 29.11
CA ARG A 61 -4.16 -13.55 29.66
C ARG A 61 -3.17 -13.19 28.56
N SER A 62 -2.94 -11.90 28.34
CA SER A 62 -1.94 -11.42 27.40
C SER A 62 -1.02 -10.38 28.06
N THR A 63 0.24 -10.43 27.70
CA THR A 63 1.21 -9.39 28.05
C THR A 63 1.30 -8.38 26.91
N ILE A 64 1.84 -7.19 27.19
CA ILE A 64 2.12 -6.18 26.17
C ILE A 64 3.11 -6.74 25.12
N LEU A 65 4.07 -7.56 25.56
CA LEU A 65 5.08 -8.16 24.69
C LEU A 65 4.49 -9.20 23.74
N GLU A 66 3.54 -10.03 24.19
CA GLU A 66 2.81 -10.95 23.32
C GLU A 66 1.97 -10.21 22.27
N ALA A 67 1.31 -9.12 22.67
CA ALA A 67 0.55 -8.29 21.74
C ALA A 67 1.47 -7.61 20.72
N ASN A 68 2.66 -7.16 21.16
CA ASN A 68 3.68 -6.61 20.26
C ASN A 68 4.19 -7.66 19.25
N ILE A 69 4.49 -8.90 19.68
CA ILE A 69 4.89 -9.98 18.75
C ILE A 69 3.78 -10.30 17.75
N SER A 70 2.55 -10.41 18.20
CA SER A 70 1.41 -10.67 17.32
C SER A 70 1.22 -9.54 16.29
N GLN A 71 1.31 -8.27 16.72
CA GLN A 71 1.25 -7.12 15.85
C GLN A 71 2.40 -7.14 14.83
N THR A 72 3.63 -7.40 15.27
CA THR A 72 4.83 -7.48 14.41
C THR A 72 4.70 -8.56 13.32
N ILE A 73 4.17 -9.74 13.67
CA ILE A 73 3.91 -10.81 12.70
C ILE A 73 2.80 -10.40 11.72
N GLY A 74 1.74 -9.77 12.23
CA GLY A 74 0.58 -9.35 11.45
C GLY A 74 0.90 -8.22 10.46
N SER A 75 1.65 -7.19 10.90
CA SER A 75 2.05 -6.05 10.06
C SER A 75 2.96 -6.46 8.90
N ALA A 76 3.75 -7.52 9.09
CA ALA A 76 4.68 -8.02 8.08
C ALA A 76 4.05 -8.22 6.69
N SER A 77 2.76 -8.55 6.65
CA SER A 77 1.99 -8.79 5.43
C SER A 77 1.76 -7.54 4.59
N THR A 78 1.59 -6.39 5.24
CA THR A 78 1.26 -5.12 4.59
C THR A 78 2.35 -4.69 3.63
N ALA A 79 3.60 -4.75 4.07
CA ALA A 79 4.74 -4.39 3.26
C ALA A 79 4.93 -5.35 2.06
N LEU A 80 4.69 -6.65 2.27
CA LEU A 80 4.72 -7.65 1.19
C LEU A 80 3.66 -7.35 0.13
N ALA A 81 2.43 -7.05 0.57
CA ALA A 81 1.35 -6.67 -0.32
C ALA A 81 1.71 -5.40 -1.10
N THR A 82 2.22 -4.35 -0.43
CA THR A 82 2.56 -3.05 -1.05
C THR A 82 3.50 -3.20 -2.24
N GLY A 83 4.64 -3.83 -2.06
CA GLY A 83 5.62 -3.99 -3.15
C GLY A 83 5.09 -4.88 -4.28
N ALA A 84 4.36 -5.96 -3.95
CA ALA A 84 3.82 -6.90 -4.93
C ALA A 84 2.73 -6.26 -5.81
N ILE A 85 1.77 -5.53 -5.22
CA ILE A 85 0.66 -4.91 -5.98
C ILE A 85 1.11 -3.71 -6.83
N PHE A 86 2.24 -3.09 -6.49
CA PHE A 86 2.77 -1.96 -7.27
C PHE A 86 3.41 -2.42 -8.58
N THR A 87 3.77 -3.68 -8.71
CA THR A 87 4.55 -4.21 -9.81
C THR A 87 3.88 -5.37 -10.53
N LEU A 88 3.59 -6.47 -9.83
CA LEU A 88 3.14 -7.73 -10.41
C LEU A 88 1.92 -7.64 -11.33
N PRO A 89 0.90 -6.78 -11.09
CA PRO A 89 -0.22 -6.64 -12.00
C PRO A 89 0.17 -6.16 -13.41
N ALA A 90 1.36 -5.55 -13.58
CA ALA A 90 1.87 -5.19 -14.90
C ALA A 90 2.13 -6.41 -15.78
N LEU A 91 2.48 -7.58 -15.21
CA LEU A 91 2.58 -8.84 -15.97
C LEU A 91 1.24 -9.21 -16.59
N PHE A 92 0.15 -9.10 -15.83
CA PHE A 92 -1.20 -9.37 -16.33
C PHE A 92 -1.61 -8.38 -17.41
N LEU A 93 -1.20 -7.11 -17.29
CA LEU A 93 -1.44 -6.09 -18.33
C LEU A 93 -0.67 -6.37 -19.62
N TRP A 94 0.40 -7.16 -19.57
CA TRP A 94 1.10 -7.71 -20.75
C TRP A 94 0.54 -9.05 -21.23
N GLY A 95 -0.52 -9.56 -20.61
CA GLY A 95 -1.07 -10.89 -20.89
C GLY A 95 -0.23 -12.05 -20.35
N ILE A 96 0.75 -11.76 -19.49
CA ILE A 96 1.59 -12.78 -18.85
C ILE A 96 0.94 -13.16 -17.52
N LEU A 97 0.50 -14.41 -17.39
CA LEU A 97 -0.05 -14.93 -16.15
C LEU A 97 1.08 -15.62 -15.35
N PRO A 98 1.63 -14.98 -14.29
CA PRO A 98 2.70 -15.60 -13.52
C PRO A 98 2.19 -16.80 -12.72
N PRO A 99 2.97 -17.89 -12.61
CA PRO A 99 2.63 -19.00 -11.72
C PRO A 99 2.51 -18.57 -10.27
N TYR A 100 1.62 -19.22 -9.53
CA TYR A 100 1.40 -18.95 -8.10
C TYR A 100 2.72 -18.99 -7.29
N LEU A 101 3.54 -20.02 -7.54
CA LEU A 101 4.82 -20.18 -6.85
C LEU A 101 5.82 -19.06 -7.17
N GLN A 102 5.79 -18.50 -8.41
CA GLN A 102 6.63 -17.36 -8.77
C GLN A 102 6.25 -16.12 -7.98
N ILE A 103 4.97 -15.78 -7.89
CA ILE A 103 4.49 -14.65 -7.09
C ILE A 103 4.89 -14.82 -5.62
N THR A 104 4.66 -16.02 -5.07
CA THR A 104 5.03 -16.36 -3.68
C THR A 104 6.52 -16.22 -3.46
N ALA A 105 7.36 -16.75 -4.37
CA ALA A 105 8.81 -16.67 -4.27
C ALA A 105 9.32 -15.24 -4.31
N LEU A 106 8.85 -14.42 -5.27
CA LEU A 106 9.22 -13.00 -5.37
C LEU A 106 8.84 -12.24 -4.09
N THR A 107 7.65 -12.50 -3.57
CA THR A 107 7.14 -11.85 -2.36
C THR A 107 7.95 -12.27 -1.14
N PHE A 108 8.27 -13.54 -1.01
CA PHE A 108 9.08 -14.06 0.09
C PHE A 108 10.54 -13.56 0.01
N LEU A 109 11.18 -13.62 -1.15
CA LEU A 109 12.56 -13.16 -1.35
C LEU A 109 12.70 -11.66 -1.02
N GLY A 110 11.75 -10.83 -1.46
CA GLY A 110 11.72 -9.41 -1.10
C GLY A 110 11.57 -9.20 0.40
N GLY A 111 10.67 -9.96 1.05
CA GLY A 111 10.49 -9.94 2.51
C GLY A 111 11.78 -10.31 3.26
N VAL A 112 12.41 -11.43 2.90
CA VAL A 112 13.66 -11.88 3.51
C VAL A 112 14.79 -10.86 3.32
N LEU A 113 14.93 -10.31 2.11
CA LEU A 113 15.94 -9.28 1.84
C LEU A 113 15.75 -8.04 2.69
N GLY A 114 14.50 -7.52 2.77
CA GLY A 114 14.18 -6.34 3.56
C GLY A 114 14.45 -6.53 5.04
N ILE A 115 14.05 -7.67 5.61
CA ILE A 115 14.29 -8.00 7.02
C ILE A 115 15.79 -8.14 7.28
N SER A 116 16.49 -8.99 6.49
CA SER A 116 17.91 -9.24 6.68
C SER A 116 18.76 -7.99 6.58
N ALA A 117 18.47 -7.12 5.60
CA ALA A 117 19.24 -5.89 5.38
C ALA A 117 18.93 -4.80 6.41
N MET A 118 17.71 -4.79 7.02
CA MET A 118 17.34 -3.80 8.03
C MET A 118 17.90 -4.12 9.42
N ILE A 119 18.02 -5.38 9.81
CA ILE A 119 18.48 -5.79 11.16
C ILE A 119 19.79 -5.09 11.57
N PRO A 120 20.87 -5.09 10.78
CA PRO A 120 22.12 -4.42 11.17
C PRO A 120 22.00 -2.90 11.30
N LEU A 121 20.96 -2.30 10.73
CA LEU A 121 20.69 -0.86 10.78
C LEU A 121 19.88 -0.45 12.01
N ARG A 122 19.22 -1.40 12.70
CA ARG A 122 18.34 -1.14 13.82
C ARG A 122 18.98 -0.24 14.88
N ARG A 123 20.16 -0.59 15.35
CA ARG A 123 20.81 0.17 16.40
C ARG A 123 21.09 1.61 15.98
N ILE A 124 21.63 1.77 14.77
CA ILE A 124 22.02 3.09 14.23
C ILE A 124 20.79 3.99 14.00
N LEU A 125 19.70 3.41 13.50
CA LEU A 125 18.52 4.18 13.08
C LEU A 125 17.45 4.32 14.17
N ILE A 126 17.32 3.33 15.06
CA ILE A 126 16.22 3.30 16.05
C ILE A 126 16.70 3.69 17.45
N VAL A 127 17.91 3.28 17.84
CA VAL A 127 18.44 3.53 19.19
C VAL A 127 19.32 4.77 19.21
N ASP A 128 20.34 4.81 18.34
CA ASP A 128 21.33 5.88 18.37
C ASP A 128 20.82 7.19 17.74
N ALA A 129 19.83 7.12 16.82
CA ALA A 129 19.21 8.27 16.15
C ALA A 129 17.79 8.58 16.66
N ASP A 130 17.45 8.22 17.88
CA ASP A 130 16.10 8.37 18.47
C ASP A 130 15.57 9.81 18.40
N GLU A 131 16.40 10.80 18.68
CA GLU A 131 16.02 12.22 18.62
C GLU A 131 15.79 12.72 17.18
N GLU A 132 16.52 12.16 16.18
CA GLU A 132 16.39 12.55 14.78
C GLU A 132 15.26 11.82 14.06
N LEU A 133 14.98 10.59 14.47
CA LEU A 133 14.06 9.66 13.80
C LEU A 133 12.95 9.20 14.76
N PRO A 134 11.83 9.96 14.86
CA PRO A 134 10.76 9.68 15.81
C PRO A 134 9.97 8.41 15.51
N TYR A 135 10.00 7.88 14.27
CA TYR A 135 9.19 6.72 13.85
C TYR A 135 7.73 6.84 14.28
N PRO A 136 6.96 7.77 13.69
CA PRO A 136 5.69 8.22 14.26
C PRO A 136 4.65 7.11 14.41
N GLU A 137 4.58 6.16 13.47
CA GLU A 137 3.61 5.05 13.54
C GLU A 137 4.02 4.02 14.59
N GLY A 138 5.33 3.74 14.72
CA GLY A 138 5.85 2.83 15.73
C GLY A 138 5.68 3.39 17.15
N THR A 139 5.90 4.68 17.32
CA THR A 139 5.66 5.40 18.58
C THR A 139 4.18 5.37 18.95
N ALA A 140 3.30 5.72 18.01
CA ALA A 140 1.86 5.64 18.22
C ALA A 140 1.37 4.21 18.54
N CYS A 141 1.95 3.19 17.89
CA CYS A 141 1.63 1.79 18.19
C CYS A 141 2.02 1.38 19.60
N ALA A 142 3.19 1.82 20.09
CA ALA A 142 3.61 1.59 21.47
C ALA A 142 2.66 2.25 22.48
N GLU A 143 2.26 3.49 22.24
CA GLU A 143 1.26 4.19 23.06
C GLU A 143 -0.08 3.44 23.10
N VAL A 144 -0.54 2.95 21.96
CA VAL A 144 -1.77 2.14 21.86
C VAL A 144 -1.63 0.84 22.66
N LEU A 145 -0.50 0.15 22.57
CA LEU A 145 -0.24 -1.06 23.35
C LEU A 145 -0.27 -0.78 24.86
N HIS A 146 0.30 0.33 25.33
CA HIS A 146 0.22 0.75 26.73
C HIS A 146 -1.22 1.10 27.15
N ALA A 147 -1.92 1.89 26.33
CA ALA A 147 -3.30 2.30 26.61
C ALA A 147 -4.29 1.12 26.62
N THR A 148 -4.09 0.12 25.78
CA THR A 148 -4.98 -1.06 25.73
C THR A 148 -4.86 -1.97 26.94
N GLN A 149 -3.79 -1.90 27.69
CA GLN A 149 -3.68 -2.60 28.98
C GLN A 149 -4.65 -2.03 30.03
N SER A 150 -4.92 -0.73 29.98
CA SER A 150 -5.76 -0.04 30.97
C SER A 150 -7.27 -0.02 30.65
N GLY A 151 -7.71 -0.36 29.43
CA GLY A 151 -9.15 -0.41 29.10
C GLY A 151 -9.49 -0.64 27.64
N ALA A 152 -10.17 -1.73 27.30
CA ALA A 152 -10.38 -2.22 25.94
C ALA A 152 -11.58 -1.66 25.17
N GLN A 153 -12.34 -0.68 25.69
CA GLN A 153 -13.59 -0.21 25.04
C GLN A 153 -13.36 0.45 23.67
N GLN A 154 -12.19 1.01 23.42
CA GLN A 154 -11.89 1.68 22.16
C GLN A 154 -11.64 0.71 20.99
N GLY A 155 -11.11 -0.48 21.27
CA GLY A 155 -10.83 -1.49 20.24
C GLY A 155 -12.07 -2.09 19.58
N ALA A 156 -13.26 -1.96 20.17
CA ALA A 156 -14.49 -2.46 19.58
C ALA A 156 -14.84 -1.79 18.24
N TRP A 157 -14.43 -0.54 18.03
CA TRP A 157 -14.73 0.21 16.81
C TRP A 157 -14.14 -0.40 15.55
N ILE A 158 -12.99 -1.05 15.65
CA ILE A 158 -12.40 -1.74 14.49
C ILE A 158 -13.26 -2.93 14.06
N PHE A 159 -13.79 -3.71 14.99
CA PHE A 159 -14.64 -4.87 14.68
C PHE A 159 -15.99 -4.45 14.11
N TRP A 160 -16.60 -3.39 14.64
CA TRP A 160 -17.80 -2.80 14.06
C TRP A 160 -17.53 -2.25 12.66
N GLY A 161 -16.37 -1.63 12.46
CA GLY A 161 -15.92 -1.19 11.14
C GLY A 161 -15.77 -2.36 10.16
N ILE A 162 -15.12 -3.46 10.57
CA ILE A 162 -14.99 -4.68 9.75
C ILE A 162 -16.36 -5.24 9.39
N ALA A 163 -17.24 -5.41 10.39
CA ALA A 163 -18.56 -5.97 10.16
C ALA A 163 -19.39 -5.11 9.21
N LEU A 164 -19.40 -3.80 9.41
CA LEU A 164 -20.17 -2.87 8.57
C LEU A 164 -19.58 -2.75 7.15
N GLY A 165 -18.24 -2.65 7.02
CA GLY A 165 -17.55 -2.63 5.74
C GLY A 165 -17.80 -3.89 4.92
N ALA A 166 -17.70 -5.07 5.56
CA ALA A 166 -18.00 -6.35 4.92
C ALA A 166 -19.49 -6.47 4.54
N ALA A 167 -20.40 -6.10 5.45
CA ALA A 167 -21.84 -6.18 5.20
C ALA A 167 -22.27 -5.33 4.00
N VAL A 168 -21.82 -4.07 3.94
CA VAL A 168 -22.11 -3.19 2.80
C VAL A 168 -21.53 -3.77 1.51
N LYS A 169 -20.28 -4.24 1.52
CA LYS A 169 -19.65 -4.82 0.32
C LYS A 169 -20.38 -6.08 -0.16
N LEU A 170 -20.77 -6.96 0.75
CA LEU A 170 -21.57 -8.15 0.41
C LEU A 170 -22.96 -7.77 -0.12
N ALA A 171 -23.63 -6.81 0.48
CA ALA A 171 -24.93 -6.32 0.03
C ALA A 171 -24.89 -5.75 -1.41
N LEU A 172 -23.82 -5.03 -1.74
CA LEU A 172 -23.63 -4.44 -3.07
C LEU A 172 -23.24 -5.46 -4.13
N SER A 173 -22.22 -6.27 -3.85
CA SER A 173 -21.54 -7.07 -4.89
C SER A 173 -21.94 -8.54 -4.92
N ALA A 174 -22.50 -9.08 -3.85
CA ALA A 174 -23.07 -10.44 -3.81
C ALA A 174 -24.61 -10.41 -3.80
N GLY A 175 -25.19 -9.48 -3.04
CA GLY A 175 -26.65 -9.30 -2.96
C GLY A 175 -27.23 -8.47 -4.08
N PHE A 176 -26.42 -7.66 -4.77
CA PHE A 176 -26.86 -6.72 -5.83
C PHE A 176 -28.05 -5.86 -5.37
N LEU A 177 -28.04 -5.42 -4.10
CA LEU A 177 -29.20 -4.71 -3.55
C LEU A 177 -29.31 -3.29 -4.07
N LEU A 178 -28.18 -2.57 -4.17
CA LEU A 178 -28.10 -1.15 -4.51
C LEU A 178 -27.10 -0.91 -5.64
N PRO A 179 -27.24 0.19 -6.38
CA PRO A 179 -26.19 0.61 -7.30
C PRO A 179 -24.92 0.96 -6.51
N SER A 180 -23.79 0.38 -6.94
CA SER A 180 -22.48 0.64 -6.33
C SER A 180 -21.94 2.02 -6.69
N THR A 181 -22.41 2.61 -7.77
CA THR A 181 -21.97 3.92 -8.27
C THR A 181 -23.20 4.70 -8.72
N ILE A 182 -23.24 5.97 -8.30
CA ILE A 182 -24.24 6.95 -8.75
C ILE A 182 -23.51 7.92 -9.65
N SER A 183 -24.07 8.22 -10.84
CA SER A 183 -23.49 9.18 -11.76
C SER A 183 -24.53 10.19 -12.23
N VAL A 184 -24.12 11.44 -12.34
CA VAL A 184 -24.91 12.54 -12.88
C VAL A 184 -24.14 13.16 -14.03
N ALA A 185 -24.67 13.04 -15.24
CA ALA A 185 -24.12 13.70 -16.41
C ALA A 185 -24.34 15.21 -16.34
N LEU A 186 -23.35 15.98 -16.78
CA LEU A 186 -23.44 17.44 -16.84
C LEU A 186 -23.87 17.88 -18.25
N PRO A 187 -25.10 18.39 -18.44
CA PRO A 187 -25.64 18.65 -19.80
C PRO A 187 -24.85 19.70 -20.60
N PHE A 188 -24.14 20.59 -19.91
CA PHE A 188 -23.37 21.70 -20.52
C PHE A 188 -21.93 21.31 -20.88
N LEU A 189 -21.45 20.12 -20.45
CA LEU A 189 -20.12 19.62 -20.75
C LEU A 189 -20.20 18.23 -21.40
N PRO A 190 -19.81 18.07 -22.68
CA PRO A 190 -19.88 16.80 -23.38
C PRO A 190 -19.10 15.71 -22.65
N LYS A 191 -19.76 14.56 -22.39
CA LYS A 191 -19.18 13.39 -21.75
C LYS A 191 -18.61 13.63 -20.32
N ALA A 192 -18.94 14.75 -19.69
CA ALA A 192 -18.59 15.01 -18.28
C ALA A 192 -19.63 14.39 -17.35
N GLU A 193 -19.16 13.69 -16.34
CA GLU A 193 -19.99 13.04 -15.32
C GLU A 193 -19.41 13.28 -13.94
N VAL A 194 -20.26 13.58 -12.97
CA VAL A 194 -19.92 13.53 -11.55
C VAL A 194 -20.46 12.21 -11.01
N ALA A 195 -19.59 11.39 -10.49
CA ALA A 195 -19.95 10.07 -9.99
C ALA A 195 -19.43 9.87 -8.57
N LEU A 196 -20.18 9.08 -7.78
CA LEU A 196 -19.85 8.70 -6.41
C LEU A 196 -19.97 7.19 -6.25
N GLU A 197 -18.92 6.55 -5.79
CA GLU A 197 -18.88 5.13 -5.49
C GLU A 197 -19.21 4.88 -4.02
N LEU A 198 -20.18 4.00 -3.75
CA LEU A 198 -20.47 3.53 -2.41
C LEU A 198 -19.45 2.44 -2.04
N ALA A 199 -18.38 2.84 -1.37
CA ALA A 199 -17.33 1.94 -0.90
C ALA A 199 -16.88 2.36 0.51
N PRO A 200 -17.22 1.59 1.56
CA PRO A 200 -16.79 1.89 2.93
C PRO A 200 -15.29 2.06 3.06
N ALA A 201 -14.50 1.23 2.36
CA ALA A 201 -13.04 1.32 2.37
C ALA A 201 -12.53 2.67 1.85
N LEU A 202 -13.13 3.22 0.79
CA LEU A 202 -12.72 4.52 0.24
C LEU A 202 -13.02 5.66 1.22
N LEU A 203 -14.18 5.62 1.89
CA LEU A 203 -14.50 6.54 2.99
C LEU A 203 -13.49 6.39 4.14
N GLY A 204 -13.15 5.17 4.50
CA GLY A 204 -12.13 4.87 5.52
C GLY A 204 -10.75 5.40 5.15
N VAL A 205 -10.29 5.14 3.92
CA VAL A 205 -9.03 5.70 3.39
C VAL A 205 -9.02 7.22 3.49
N GLY A 206 -10.11 7.87 3.07
CA GLY A 206 -10.24 9.32 3.14
C GLY A 206 -10.19 9.86 4.57
N TYR A 207 -10.84 9.17 5.52
CA TYR A 207 -10.78 9.52 6.93
C TYR A 207 -9.35 9.40 7.49
N ILE A 208 -8.60 8.35 7.11
CA ILE A 208 -7.20 8.14 7.53
C ILE A 208 -6.29 9.20 6.93
N LEU A 209 -6.38 9.46 5.63
CA LEU A 209 -5.57 10.46 4.92
C LEU A 209 -5.85 11.89 5.37
N GLY A 210 -7.09 12.17 5.78
CA GLY A 210 -7.55 13.50 6.17
C GLY A 210 -7.89 14.40 4.98
N TYR A 211 -8.45 15.57 5.31
CA TYR A 211 -9.03 16.51 4.34
C TYR A 211 -8.04 17.00 3.28
N ARG A 212 -6.81 17.35 3.68
CA ARG A 212 -5.83 17.97 2.77
C ARG A 212 -5.37 17.00 1.68
N GLN A 213 -5.02 15.78 2.06
CA GLN A 213 -4.54 14.76 1.11
C GLN A 213 -5.67 14.27 0.19
N SER A 214 -6.84 13.98 0.76
CA SER A 214 -8.02 13.58 -0.02
C SER A 214 -8.51 14.70 -0.95
N GLY A 215 -8.34 15.97 -0.56
CA GLY A 215 -8.63 17.13 -1.40
C GLY A 215 -7.72 17.21 -2.63
N VAL A 216 -6.45 16.90 -2.50
CA VAL A 216 -5.52 16.86 -3.63
C VAL A 216 -5.86 15.71 -4.60
N LEU A 217 -6.20 14.53 -4.08
CA LEU A 217 -6.64 13.39 -4.89
C LEU A 217 -7.89 13.73 -5.72
N VAL A 218 -8.92 14.29 -5.07
CA VAL A 218 -10.16 14.65 -5.80
C VAL A 218 -9.94 15.78 -6.79
N ALA A 219 -9.06 16.74 -6.51
CA ALA A 219 -8.74 17.81 -7.45
C ALA A 219 -8.15 17.25 -8.77
N GLY A 220 -7.25 16.26 -8.69
CA GLY A 220 -6.74 15.57 -9.86
C GLY A 220 -7.85 14.89 -10.67
N SER A 221 -8.78 14.20 -10.01
CA SER A 221 -9.87 13.52 -10.70
C SER A 221 -10.95 14.48 -11.27
N ILE A 222 -11.12 15.64 -10.67
CA ILE A 222 -11.93 16.72 -11.24
C ILE A 222 -11.32 17.20 -12.56
N VAL A 223 -10.00 17.43 -12.60
CA VAL A 223 -9.32 17.79 -13.86
C VAL A 223 -9.50 16.69 -14.90
N SER A 224 -9.36 15.43 -14.51
CA SER A 224 -9.57 14.26 -15.39
C SER A 224 -10.99 14.21 -15.97
N ALA A 225 -12.02 14.24 -15.11
CA ALA A 225 -13.42 14.00 -15.49
C ALA A 225 -14.10 15.23 -16.09
N LEU A 226 -13.79 16.45 -15.59
CA LEU A 226 -14.48 17.67 -15.96
C LEU A 226 -13.69 18.60 -16.90
N ALA A 227 -12.39 18.33 -17.13
CA ALA A 227 -11.61 19.11 -18.08
C ALA A 227 -11.06 18.22 -19.21
N LEU A 228 -10.27 17.18 -18.91
CA LEU A 228 -9.62 16.36 -19.94
C LEU A 228 -10.62 15.54 -20.75
N THR A 229 -11.57 14.88 -20.09
CA THR A 229 -12.58 14.05 -20.80
C THR A 229 -13.45 14.87 -21.73
N PRO A 230 -14.06 16.02 -21.32
CA PRO A 230 -14.79 16.90 -22.21
C PRO A 230 -13.93 17.50 -23.33
N LEU A 231 -12.70 17.89 -23.04
CA LEU A 231 -11.79 18.44 -24.04
C LEU A 231 -11.53 17.43 -25.17
N ILE A 232 -11.23 16.17 -24.80
CA ILE A 232 -11.02 15.08 -25.76
C ILE A 232 -12.32 14.82 -26.56
N ALA A 233 -13.47 14.85 -25.90
CA ALA A 233 -14.76 14.67 -26.55
C ALA A 233 -15.06 15.77 -27.58
N ILE A 234 -14.80 17.05 -27.23
CA ILE A 234 -15.00 18.20 -28.11
C ILE A 234 -14.05 18.14 -29.31
N VAL A 235 -12.75 17.96 -29.07
CA VAL A 235 -11.74 17.86 -30.14
C VAL A 235 -12.05 16.66 -31.04
N GLY A 236 -12.32 15.51 -30.45
CA GLY A 236 -12.60 14.29 -31.18
C GLY A 236 -13.93 14.30 -31.97
N ALA A 237 -14.91 15.10 -31.56
CA ALA A 237 -16.16 15.26 -32.30
C ALA A 237 -15.97 15.95 -33.67
N HIS A 238 -14.92 16.77 -33.81
CA HIS A 238 -14.58 17.48 -35.03
C HIS A 238 -13.67 16.67 -35.94
N LEU A 239 -13.18 15.50 -35.50
CA LEU A 239 -12.32 14.63 -36.28
C LEU A 239 -13.18 13.57 -37.00
N GLY A 240 -13.08 13.53 -38.32
CA GLY A 240 -13.76 12.50 -39.14
C GLY A 240 -13.08 11.12 -39.12
N ALA A 241 -12.03 10.95 -38.32
CA ALA A 241 -11.25 9.73 -38.23
C ALA A 241 -10.98 9.37 -36.72
N PRO A 242 -10.72 8.08 -36.42
CA PRO A 242 -10.31 7.68 -35.07
C PRO A 242 -9.06 8.44 -34.62
N LEU A 243 -9.04 8.87 -33.35
CA LEU A 243 -7.91 9.55 -32.73
C LEU A 243 -6.95 8.52 -32.11
N ALA A 244 -5.65 8.58 -32.47
CA ALA A 244 -4.66 7.70 -31.86
C ALA A 244 -4.60 7.88 -30.33
N PRO A 245 -4.43 6.79 -29.55
CA PRO A 245 -4.05 5.42 -29.92
C PRO A 245 -5.22 4.49 -30.33
N GLU A 246 -6.44 4.96 -30.39
CA GLU A 246 -7.59 4.16 -30.81
C GLU A 246 -7.64 4.05 -32.34
N PRO A 247 -7.59 2.82 -32.93
CA PRO A 247 -7.52 2.67 -34.39
C PRO A 247 -8.87 2.60 -35.12
N VAL A 248 -9.99 2.36 -34.40
CA VAL A 248 -11.26 1.97 -35.03
C VAL A 248 -12.42 2.89 -34.67
N LYS A 249 -12.62 3.18 -33.38
CA LYS A 249 -13.81 3.86 -32.87
C LYS A 249 -13.65 5.36 -32.87
N LEU A 250 -14.63 6.09 -33.42
CA LEU A 250 -14.67 7.55 -33.33
C LEU A 250 -14.91 8.00 -31.90
N VAL A 251 -14.25 9.06 -31.45
CA VAL A 251 -14.41 9.63 -30.10
C VAL A 251 -15.85 10.06 -29.84
N SER A 252 -16.55 10.57 -30.84
CA SER A 252 -17.97 10.94 -30.76
C SER A 252 -18.89 9.78 -30.35
N ALA A 253 -18.53 8.55 -30.77
CA ALA A 253 -19.27 7.34 -30.44
C ALA A 253 -18.85 6.67 -29.12
N MET A 254 -17.86 7.22 -28.42
CA MET A 254 -17.36 6.68 -27.15
C MET A 254 -18.20 7.16 -25.96
N THR A 255 -18.29 6.31 -24.94
CA THR A 255 -18.76 6.70 -23.60
C THR A 255 -17.67 7.44 -22.83
N SER A 256 -18.02 8.11 -21.72
CA SER A 256 -17.05 8.77 -20.80
C SER A 256 -15.98 7.78 -20.32
N GLY A 257 -16.41 6.56 -19.95
CA GLY A 257 -15.51 5.49 -19.48
C GLY A 257 -14.55 4.99 -20.58
N GLU A 258 -15.00 4.94 -21.84
CA GLU A 258 -14.13 4.59 -22.97
C GLU A 258 -13.11 5.68 -23.26
N ILE A 259 -13.50 6.97 -23.23
CA ILE A 259 -12.57 8.09 -23.37
C ILE A 259 -11.54 8.05 -22.23
N TRP A 260 -11.98 7.81 -20.99
CA TRP A 260 -11.07 7.65 -19.87
C TRP A 260 -10.09 6.49 -20.11
N SER A 261 -10.54 5.32 -20.48
CA SER A 261 -9.68 4.13 -20.64
C SER A 261 -8.71 4.22 -21.81
N ARG A 262 -9.09 4.93 -22.90
CA ARG A 262 -8.31 5.01 -24.13
C ARG A 262 -7.34 6.20 -24.17
N TYR A 263 -7.65 7.30 -23.48
CA TYR A 263 -6.87 8.55 -23.54
C TYR A 263 -6.46 9.04 -22.15
N VAL A 264 -7.42 9.33 -21.29
CA VAL A 264 -7.15 9.98 -19.99
C VAL A 264 -6.25 9.13 -19.12
N ARG A 265 -6.39 7.82 -19.18
CA ARG A 265 -5.52 6.88 -18.45
C ARG A 265 -4.04 7.01 -18.85
N TYR A 266 -3.72 7.24 -20.13
CA TYR A 266 -2.33 7.49 -20.57
C TYR A 266 -1.82 8.85 -20.10
N ILE A 267 -2.69 9.88 -20.11
CA ILE A 267 -2.36 11.19 -19.53
C ILE A 267 -2.09 11.03 -18.03
N GLY A 268 -2.97 10.33 -17.31
CA GLY A 268 -2.79 10.03 -15.89
C GLY A 268 -1.52 9.24 -15.60
N ALA A 269 -1.21 8.21 -16.41
CA ALA A 269 0.03 7.43 -16.30
C ALA A 269 1.27 8.32 -16.50
N GLY A 270 1.27 9.20 -17.51
CA GLY A 270 2.33 10.18 -17.72
C GLY A 270 2.48 11.16 -16.56
N ALA A 271 1.36 11.61 -16.00
CA ALA A 271 1.37 12.47 -14.80
C ALA A 271 1.98 11.77 -13.60
N VAL A 272 1.57 10.52 -13.32
CA VAL A 272 2.11 9.72 -12.19
C VAL A 272 3.59 9.40 -12.40
N ALA A 273 4.00 9.06 -13.63
CA ALA A 273 5.41 8.81 -13.98
C ALA A 273 6.27 10.04 -13.69
N THR A 274 5.85 11.20 -14.23
CA THR A 274 6.59 12.45 -14.07
C THR A 274 6.63 12.91 -12.62
N ALA A 275 5.50 12.88 -11.91
CA ALA A 275 5.45 13.22 -10.50
C ALA A 275 6.31 12.26 -9.65
N GLY A 276 6.30 10.96 -9.98
CA GLY A 276 7.15 9.96 -9.34
C GLY A 276 8.64 10.25 -9.53
N ILE A 277 9.07 10.48 -10.77
CA ILE A 277 10.47 10.81 -11.11
C ILE A 277 10.90 12.11 -10.41
N LEU A 278 10.12 13.18 -10.51
CA LEU A 278 10.43 14.45 -9.87
C LEU A 278 10.48 14.35 -8.34
N THR A 279 9.58 13.54 -7.73
CA THR A 279 9.62 13.27 -6.29
C THR A 279 10.92 12.57 -5.89
N VAL A 280 11.40 11.60 -6.70
CA VAL A 280 12.68 10.94 -6.47
C VAL A 280 13.84 11.93 -6.61
N ILE A 281 13.86 12.74 -7.68
CA ILE A 281 14.90 13.75 -7.89
C ILE A 281 14.93 14.75 -6.73
N ALA A 282 13.77 15.25 -6.31
CA ALA A 282 13.66 16.14 -5.15
C ALA A 282 14.07 15.47 -3.84
N GLY A 283 13.81 14.17 -3.69
CA GLY A 283 14.21 13.36 -2.54
C GLY A 283 15.67 12.90 -2.53
N MET A 284 16.41 13.04 -3.65
CA MET A 284 17.81 12.57 -3.76
C MET A 284 18.74 13.08 -2.66
N PRO A 285 18.69 14.37 -2.26
CA PRO A 285 19.53 14.86 -1.16
C PRO A 285 19.22 14.13 0.16
N THR A 286 17.94 13.89 0.45
CA THR A 286 17.50 13.15 1.63
C THR A 286 17.95 11.69 1.57
N MET A 287 17.80 11.05 0.40
CA MET A 287 18.26 9.68 0.17
C MET A 287 19.78 9.56 0.33
N TRP A 288 20.54 10.52 -0.22
CA TRP A 288 21.99 10.58 -0.05
C TRP A 288 22.40 10.82 1.40
N GLY A 289 21.70 11.71 2.10
CA GLY A 289 21.87 11.95 3.53
C GLY A 289 21.59 10.70 4.37
N ALA A 290 20.51 9.96 4.04
CA ALA A 290 20.18 8.68 4.67
C ALA A 290 21.32 7.67 4.49
N LEU A 291 21.76 7.48 3.26
CA LEU A 291 22.83 6.53 2.92
C LEU A 291 24.16 6.90 3.61
N SER A 292 24.58 8.17 3.53
CA SER A 292 25.80 8.66 4.18
C SER A 292 25.74 8.52 5.71
N GLY A 293 24.56 8.74 6.31
CA GLY A 293 24.32 8.53 7.75
C GLY A 293 24.49 7.08 8.17
N VAL A 294 23.95 6.14 7.37
CA VAL A 294 24.15 4.70 7.59
C VAL A 294 25.62 4.32 7.48
N PHE A 295 26.34 4.76 6.43
CA PHE A 295 27.77 4.48 6.27
C PHE A 295 28.61 5.04 7.42
N LYS A 296 28.36 6.29 7.84
CA LYS A 296 29.04 6.90 9.01
C LYS A 296 28.77 6.09 10.28
N GLY A 297 27.54 5.65 10.51
CA GLY A 297 27.18 4.83 11.66
C GLY A 297 27.88 3.46 11.65
N ILE A 298 27.96 2.78 10.50
CA ILE A 298 28.66 1.50 10.38
C ILE A 298 30.17 1.66 10.67
N ILE A 299 30.79 2.72 10.17
CA ILE A 299 32.22 3.00 10.39
C ILE A 299 32.47 3.35 11.87
N GLY A 300 31.61 4.18 12.47
CA GLY A 300 31.73 4.59 13.88
C GLY A 300 31.45 3.45 14.87
N SER A 301 30.55 2.51 14.54
CA SER A 301 30.17 1.38 15.38
C SER A 301 31.26 0.29 15.49
N ARG A 302 32.26 0.28 14.61
CA ARG A 302 33.37 -0.69 14.66
C ARG A 302 34.34 -0.50 15.83
N ALA A 303 34.23 0.60 16.60
CA ALA A 303 35.04 0.85 17.78
C ALA A 303 34.44 0.17 19.02
N GLY A 304 34.59 -1.13 19.11
CA GLY A 304 34.75 -1.88 20.37
C GLY A 304 33.56 -2.00 21.33
N ARG A 305 32.65 -2.96 21.08
CA ARG A 305 31.90 -3.60 22.19
C ARG A 305 31.83 -5.12 21.97
N SER A 306 32.31 -5.86 22.97
CA SER A 306 32.17 -7.31 23.05
C SER A 306 30.68 -7.68 23.19
N GLN A 307 30.19 -8.61 22.36
CA GLN A 307 28.79 -9.11 22.37
C GLN A 307 28.37 -9.77 23.71
N ALA A 308 29.29 -10.04 24.60
CA ALA A 308 29.04 -10.74 25.86
C ALA A 308 28.32 -9.92 26.94
N GLN A 309 28.11 -8.60 26.76
CA GLN A 309 27.50 -7.71 27.75
C GLN A 309 26.25 -6.95 27.26
N VAL A 310 25.66 -7.36 26.13
CA VAL A 310 24.49 -6.70 25.58
C VAL A 310 23.23 -7.15 26.33
N ALA A 311 22.45 -6.21 26.86
CA ALA A 311 21.16 -6.50 27.49
C ALA A 311 20.24 -7.29 26.54
N GLU A 312 19.42 -8.18 27.06
CA GLU A 312 18.49 -9.00 26.26
C GLU A 312 17.56 -8.12 25.39
N THR A 313 17.19 -6.95 25.89
CA THR A 313 16.39 -5.92 25.21
C THR A 313 17.11 -5.17 24.08
N ASP A 314 18.40 -5.44 23.86
CA ASP A 314 19.18 -4.84 22.78
C ASP A 314 19.87 -5.91 21.91
N ARG A 315 19.50 -7.20 22.11
CA ARG A 315 20.08 -8.33 21.41
C ARG A 315 19.33 -8.59 20.09
N ASP A 316 20.02 -8.39 18.98
CA ASP A 316 19.54 -8.74 17.63
C ASP A 316 19.80 -10.22 17.29
N LEU A 317 19.21 -10.71 16.18
CA LEU A 317 19.54 -12.02 15.63
C LEU A 317 21.04 -12.12 15.29
N PRO A 318 21.62 -13.33 15.36
CA PRO A 318 23.04 -13.52 15.05
C PRO A 318 23.40 -12.99 13.65
N PRO A 319 24.58 -12.35 13.47
CA PRO A 319 25.01 -11.83 12.16
C PRO A 319 25.02 -12.89 11.06
N LEU A 320 25.24 -14.15 11.40
CA LEU A 320 25.19 -15.27 10.47
C LEU A 320 23.82 -15.40 9.81
N VAL A 321 22.72 -15.26 10.57
CA VAL A 321 21.33 -15.32 10.04
C VAL A 321 21.10 -14.21 9.03
N ILE A 322 21.63 -13.02 9.32
CA ILE A 322 21.52 -11.84 8.44
C ILE A 322 22.23 -12.08 7.11
N VAL A 323 23.50 -12.49 7.19
CA VAL A 323 24.31 -12.78 6.00
C VAL A 323 23.70 -13.91 5.18
N LEU A 324 23.30 -15.00 5.85
CA LEU A 324 22.63 -16.12 5.17
C LEU A 324 21.33 -15.70 4.50
N GLY A 325 20.54 -14.80 5.10
CA GLY A 325 19.31 -14.29 4.50
C GLY A 325 19.58 -13.50 3.21
N VAL A 326 20.55 -12.59 3.21
CA VAL A 326 20.93 -11.83 1.99
C VAL A 326 21.51 -12.75 0.92
N VAL A 327 22.45 -13.63 1.29
CA VAL A 327 23.08 -14.60 0.38
C VAL A 327 22.04 -15.55 -0.20
N PHE A 328 21.12 -16.06 0.62
CA PHE A 328 20.02 -16.92 0.18
C PHE A 328 19.20 -16.23 -0.94
N VAL A 329 18.81 -14.97 -0.75
CA VAL A 329 18.03 -14.23 -1.76
C VAL A 329 18.80 -14.12 -3.07
N ILE A 330 20.07 -13.69 -3.02
CA ILE A 330 20.90 -13.51 -4.22
C ILE A 330 21.14 -14.85 -4.93
N VAL A 331 21.44 -15.91 -4.19
CA VAL A 331 21.72 -17.24 -4.73
C VAL A 331 20.46 -17.84 -5.36
N VAL A 332 19.32 -17.78 -4.67
CA VAL A 332 18.05 -18.28 -5.22
C VAL A 332 17.66 -17.50 -6.47
N ALA A 333 17.78 -16.17 -6.43
CA ALA A 333 17.50 -15.30 -7.56
C ALA A 333 18.39 -15.62 -8.79
N ALA A 334 19.68 -15.92 -8.58
CA ALA A 334 20.61 -16.25 -9.65
C ALA A 334 20.44 -17.68 -10.21
N LEU A 335 20.22 -18.67 -9.31
CA LEU A 335 20.28 -20.07 -9.68
C LEU A 335 18.93 -20.70 -10.03
N VAL A 336 17.83 -20.26 -9.40
CA VAL A 336 16.52 -20.87 -9.62
C VAL A 336 15.88 -20.34 -10.90
N PRO A 337 15.70 -21.20 -11.93
CA PRO A 337 15.01 -20.79 -13.15
C PRO A 337 13.54 -20.42 -12.84
N GLY A 338 13.04 -19.38 -13.50
CA GLY A 338 11.65 -18.98 -13.38
C GLY A 338 11.34 -17.95 -12.27
N VAL A 339 12.27 -17.63 -11.36
CA VAL A 339 12.07 -16.55 -10.38
C VAL A 339 11.78 -15.23 -11.08
N PHE A 340 12.57 -14.87 -12.09
CA PHE A 340 12.40 -13.65 -12.87
C PHE A 340 11.56 -13.84 -14.16
N GLY A 341 10.91 -14.99 -14.33
CA GLY A 341 10.19 -15.37 -15.55
C GLY A 341 10.91 -16.41 -16.37
N GLY A 342 10.20 -17.00 -17.35
CA GLY A 342 10.76 -18.04 -18.22
C GLY A 342 11.68 -17.50 -19.31
N GLY A 343 12.59 -18.37 -19.79
CA GLY A 343 13.41 -18.08 -20.99
C GLY A 343 14.62 -17.19 -20.80
N LEU A 344 14.98 -16.83 -19.54
CA LEU A 344 16.18 -16.05 -19.27
C LEU A 344 17.44 -16.90 -19.31
N THR A 345 18.48 -16.37 -19.95
CA THR A 345 19.82 -16.94 -19.92
C THR A 345 20.43 -16.87 -18.52
N PRO A 346 21.43 -17.74 -18.18
CA PRO A 346 22.13 -17.64 -16.90
C PRO A 346 22.74 -16.25 -16.64
N VAL A 347 23.26 -15.60 -17.66
CA VAL A 347 23.84 -14.26 -17.56
C VAL A 347 22.78 -13.23 -17.18
N GLN A 348 21.62 -13.25 -17.83
CA GLN A 348 20.51 -12.36 -17.49
C GLN A 348 20.04 -12.56 -16.05
N ARG A 349 19.94 -13.81 -15.58
CA ARG A 349 19.58 -14.11 -14.19
C ARG A 349 20.60 -13.57 -13.19
N VAL A 350 21.89 -13.70 -13.46
CA VAL A 350 22.95 -13.14 -12.61
C VAL A 350 22.87 -11.62 -12.57
N ILE A 351 22.64 -10.96 -13.70
CA ILE A 351 22.44 -9.49 -13.74
C ILE A 351 21.22 -9.09 -12.93
N CYS A 352 20.09 -9.81 -13.06
CA CYS A 352 18.89 -9.56 -12.25
C CYS A 352 19.18 -9.75 -10.74
N ALA A 353 19.85 -10.82 -10.35
CA ALA A 353 20.23 -11.08 -8.97
C ALA A 353 21.18 -10.03 -8.40
N THR A 354 22.15 -9.56 -9.22
CA THR A 354 23.02 -8.43 -8.86
C THR A 354 22.23 -7.15 -8.67
N GLY A 355 21.26 -6.89 -9.57
CA GLY A 355 20.33 -5.76 -9.44
C GLY A 355 19.51 -5.82 -8.15
N VAL A 356 18.97 -7.01 -7.80
CA VAL A 356 18.27 -7.23 -6.53
C VAL A 356 19.17 -6.94 -5.34
N GLY A 357 20.40 -7.47 -5.34
CA GLY A 357 21.38 -7.24 -4.26
C GLY A 357 21.73 -5.75 -4.14
N PHE A 358 22.14 -5.12 -5.23
CA PHE A 358 22.59 -3.73 -5.23
C PHE A 358 21.47 -2.75 -4.85
N PHE A 359 20.37 -2.74 -5.60
CA PHE A 359 19.26 -1.82 -5.34
C PHE A 359 18.52 -2.18 -4.06
N GLY A 360 18.40 -3.48 -3.72
CA GLY A 360 17.74 -3.92 -2.51
C GLY A 360 18.45 -3.41 -1.26
N LEU A 361 19.75 -3.64 -1.13
CA LEU A 361 20.53 -3.16 0.03
C LEU A 361 20.55 -1.65 0.11
N LEU A 362 20.73 -0.96 -1.04
CA LEU A 362 20.72 0.49 -1.11
C LEU A 362 19.38 1.06 -0.61
N PHE A 363 18.27 0.57 -1.16
CA PHE A 363 16.96 1.14 -0.88
C PHE A 363 16.34 0.67 0.43
N VAL A 364 16.77 -0.44 1.00
CA VAL A 364 16.44 -0.81 2.38
C VAL A 364 16.97 0.25 3.35
N ALA A 365 18.23 0.65 3.21
CA ALA A 365 18.83 1.66 4.08
C ALA A 365 18.14 3.03 3.94
N VAL A 366 17.86 3.43 2.70
CA VAL A 366 17.17 4.70 2.39
C VAL A 366 15.74 4.69 2.94
N ALA A 367 14.99 3.62 2.67
CA ALA A 367 13.59 3.49 3.08
C ALA A 367 13.44 3.51 4.61
N ALA A 368 14.26 2.74 5.32
CA ALA A 368 14.24 2.68 6.78
C ALA A 368 14.45 4.06 7.43
N ARG A 369 15.38 4.88 6.89
CA ARG A 369 15.63 6.22 7.41
C ARG A 369 14.51 7.20 7.06
N ILE A 370 14.01 7.18 5.81
CA ILE A 370 12.91 8.06 5.39
C ILE A 370 11.66 7.80 6.24
N VAL A 371 11.32 6.53 6.46
CA VAL A 371 10.16 6.14 7.26
C VAL A 371 10.30 6.58 8.73
N GLY A 372 11.53 6.68 9.24
CA GLY A 372 11.78 7.24 10.57
C GLY A 372 11.30 8.69 10.73
N ILE A 373 11.24 9.44 9.62
CA ILE A 373 10.80 10.85 9.62
C ILE A 373 9.31 10.97 9.25
N VAL A 374 8.87 10.26 8.17
CA VAL A 374 7.56 10.52 7.56
C VAL A 374 6.51 9.41 7.79
N GLY A 375 6.89 8.27 8.35
CA GLY A 375 6.03 7.09 8.51
C GLY A 375 5.96 6.20 7.25
N VAL A 376 5.44 4.98 7.41
CA VAL A 376 5.32 3.96 6.33
C VAL A 376 4.32 4.41 5.27
N SER A 377 3.20 5.00 5.70
CA SER A 377 2.12 5.45 4.81
C SER A 377 2.57 6.49 3.78
N SER A 378 3.64 7.24 4.07
CA SER A 378 4.19 8.28 3.21
C SER A 378 5.51 7.88 2.53
N GLN A 379 5.92 6.62 2.65
CA GLN A 379 7.15 6.11 2.06
C GLN A 379 7.10 6.15 0.52
N PRO A 380 8.16 6.65 -0.16
CA PRO A 380 8.18 6.73 -1.62
C PRO A 380 8.51 5.38 -2.29
N THR A 381 7.77 4.31 -1.95
CA THR A 381 8.02 2.95 -2.48
C THR A 381 7.94 2.91 -4.01
N SER A 382 6.98 3.61 -4.62
CA SER A 382 6.86 3.69 -6.08
C SER A 382 8.06 4.38 -6.72
N GLY A 383 8.60 5.43 -6.10
CA GLY A 383 9.80 6.11 -6.56
C GLY A 383 11.05 5.22 -6.50
N ILE A 384 11.23 4.51 -5.41
CA ILE A 384 12.31 3.52 -5.22
C ILE A 384 12.24 2.43 -6.30
N THR A 385 11.04 1.88 -6.51
CA THR A 385 10.78 0.88 -7.55
C THR A 385 11.14 1.43 -8.92
N LEU A 386 10.75 2.65 -9.22
CA LEU A 386 10.96 3.31 -10.49
C LEU A 386 12.45 3.47 -10.81
N VAL A 387 13.26 3.91 -9.84
CA VAL A 387 14.73 4.00 -10.00
C VAL A 387 15.34 2.63 -10.25
N THR A 388 14.88 1.60 -9.55
CA THR A 388 15.33 0.22 -9.78
C THR A 388 15.00 -0.23 -11.20
N LEU A 389 13.76 -0.02 -11.64
CA LEU A 389 13.32 -0.41 -12.99
C LEU A 389 14.12 0.32 -14.07
N LEU A 390 14.32 1.63 -13.94
CA LEU A 390 15.12 2.41 -14.86
C LEU A 390 16.57 1.91 -14.93
N GLY A 391 17.18 1.65 -13.77
CA GLY A 391 18.55 1.15 -13.71
C GLY A 391 18.72 -0.20 -14.41
N VAL A 392 17.86 -1.17 -14.08
CA VAL A 392 17.93 -2.51 -14.69
C VAL A 392 17.50 -2.47 -16.16
N ALA A 393 16.45 -1.72 -16.52
CA ALA A 393 16.01 -1.55 -17.90
C ALA A 393 17.11 -0.93 -18.80
N THR A 394 17.86 0.03 -18.27
CA THR A 394 18.98 0.63 -19.00
C THR A 394 20.07 -0.39 -19.32
N VAL A 395 20.42 -1.26 -18.35
CA VAL A 395 21.37 -2.36 -18.59
C VAL A 395 20.85 -3.33 -19.63
N PHE A 396 19.59 -3.70 -19.57
CA PHE A 396 18.94 -4.62 -20.52
C PHE A 396 18.85 -4.00 -21.92
N GLY A 397 18.46 -2.72 -22.00
CA GLY A 397 18.40 -1.97 -23.25
C GLY A 397 19.76 -1.84 -23.94
N TYR A 398 20.82 -1.55 -23.16
CA TYR A 398 22.19 -1.49 -23.67
C TYR A 398 22.68 -2.82 -24.26
N GLN A 399 22.21 -3.94 -23.69
CA GLN A 399 22.50 -5.29 -24.20
C GLN A 399 21.59 -5.71 -25.36
N GLY A 400 20.64 -4.88 -25.77
CA GLY A 400 19.66 -5.19 -26.82
C GLY A 400 18.58 -6.19 -26.38
N TRP A 401 18.39 -6.41 -25.08
CA TRP A 401 17.37 -7.31 -24.56
C TRP A 401 16.05 -6.56 -24.35
N THR A 402 15.21 -6.53 -25.34
CA THR A 402 13.98 -5.69 -25.36
C THR A 402 12.67 -6.49 -25.45
N GLY A 403 12.74 -7.82 -25.55
CA GLY A 403 11.55 -8.66 -25.69
C GLY A 403 10.69 -8.76 -24.42
N PRO A 404 9.48 -9.37 -24.52
CA PRO A 404 8.55 -9.50 -23.38
C PRO A 404 9.15 -10.19 -22.16
N GLY A 405 10.03 -11.18 -22.34
CA GLY A 405 10.76 -11.84 -21.25
C GLY A 405 11.71 -10.90 -20.53
N ALA A 406 12.37 -10.00 -21.25
CA ALA A 406 13.24 -8.96 -20.66
C ALA A 406 12.43 -7.95 -19.85
N MET A 407 11.29 -7.49 -20.38
CA MET A 407 10.39 -6.59 -19.65
C MET A 407 9.87 -7.24 -18.35
N ALA A 408 9.47 -8.51 -18.41
CA ALA A 408 9.05 -9.27 -17.23
C ALA A 408 10.18 -9.42 -16.22
N ALA A 409 11.42 -9.68 -16.66
CA ALA A 409 12.58 -9.80 -15.79
C ALA A 409 12.90 -8.48 -15.07
N VAL A 410 12.93 -7.37 -15.79
CA VAL A 410 13.13 -6.04 -15.21
C VAL A 410 12.06 -5.75 -14.15
N LEU A 411 10.78 -6.02 -14.46
CA LEU A 411 9.68 -5.82 -13.53
C LEU A 411 9.83 -6.66 -12.25
N THR A 412 10.20 -7.92 -12.39
CA THR A 412 10.32 -8.83 -11.24
C THR A 412 11.52 -8.49 -10.34
N VAL A 413 12.61 -7.95 -10.88
CA VAL A 413 13.68 -7.33 -10.08
C VAL A 413 13.13 -6.16 -9.28
N GLY A 414 12.41 -5.24 -9.93
CA GLY A 414 11.73 -4.13 -9.27
C GLY A 414 10.75 -4.60 -8.19
N THR A 415 10.06 -5.72 -8.40
CA THR A 415 9.15 -6.33 -7.41
C THR A 415 9.89 -6.70 -6.13
N VAL A 416 10.99 -7.46 -6.23
CA VAL A 416 11.77 -7.88 -5.05
C VAL A 416 12.31 -6.66 -4.29
N VAL A 417 12.84 -5.67 -5.01
CA VAL A 417 13.38 -4.43 -4.40
C VAL A 417 12.28 -3.58 -3.77
N ALA A 418 11.12 -3.43 -4.43
CA ALA A 418 9.97 -2.71 -3.89
C ALA A 418 9.47 -3.32 -2.57
N ILE A 419 9.38 -4.66 -2.54
CA ILE A 419 8.99 -5.40 -1.33
C ILE A 419 10.05 -5.24 -0.25
N ALA A 420 11.34 -5.35 -0.58
CA ALA A 420 12.42 -5.22 0.39
C ALA A 420 12.46 -3.82 1.02
N ALA A 421 12.33 -2.77 0.22
CA ALA A 421 12.29 -1.38 0.70
C ALA A 421 11.03 -1.09 1.54
N SER A 422 9.85 -1.56 1.09
CA SER A 422 8.61 -1.43 1.86
C SER A 422 8.72 -2.17 3.20
N LYS A 423 9.32 -3.37 3.18
CA LYS A 423 9.53 -4.19 4.37
C LYS A 423 10.51 -3.55 5.36
N ALA A 424 11.56 -2.92 4.86
CA ALA A 424 12.50 -2.18 5.71
C ALA A 424 11.82 -1.02 6.47
N GLY A 425 10.93 -0.30 5.81
CA GLY A 425 10.13 0.73 6.44
C GLY A 425 9.20 0.18 7.54
N ASP A 426 8.47 -0.88 7.22
CA ASP A 426 7.53 -1.51 8.14
C ASP A 426 8.23 -2.10 9.39
N ILE A 427 9.28 -2.90 9.19
CA ILE A 427 10.03 -3.49 10.32
C ILE A 427 10.71 -2.43 11.20
N SER A 428 11.11 -1.28 10.65
CA SER A 428 11.71 -0.22 11.44
C SER A 428 10.71 0.42 12.40
N GLN A 429 9.46 0.61 11.99
CA GLN A 429 8.38 1.06 12.88
C GLN A 429 8.07 0.03 13.97
N ASP A 430 7.98 -1.25 13.59
CA ASP A 430 7.71 -2.33 14.55
C ASP A 430 8.84 -2.49 15.58
N LEU A 431 10.11 -2.37 15.16
CA LEU A 431 11.25 -2.41 16.05
C LEU A 431 11.31 -1.18 16.97
N LYS A 432 10.84 -0.01 16.51
CA LYS A 432 10.65 1.18 17.36
C LYS A 432 9.58 0.92 18.42
N THR A 433 8.42 0.37 18.00
CA THR A 433 7.38 -0.06 18.93
C THR A 433 7.96 -0.98 20.01
N GLY A 434 8.69 -2.02 19.61
CA GLY A 434 9.31 -2.97 20.52
C GLY A 434 10.32 -2.35 21.46
N TRP A 435 11.15 -1.42 20.96
CA TRP A 435 12.10 -0.69 21.78
C TRP A 435 11.40 0.11 22.87
N LEU A 436 10.32 0.81 22.56
CA LEU A 436 9.54 1.62 23.50
C LEU A 436 8.80 0.76 24.54
N VAL A 437 8.26 -0.40 24.17
CA VAL A 437 7.60 -1.32 25.12
C VAL A 437 8.57 -2.28 25.80
N GLY A 438 9.85 -2.19 25.48
CA GLY A 438 10.92 -3.00 26.06
C GLY A 438 10.93 -4.46 25.59
N ALA A 439 10.53 -4.76 24.37
CA ALA A 439 10.57 -6.10 23.76
C ALA A 439 12.01 -6.54 23.43
N THR A 440 12.17 -7.82 23.15
CA THR A 440 13.44 -8.42 22.68
C THR A 440 13.53 -8.29 21.15
N PRO A 441 14.46 -7.51 20.58
CA PRO A 441 14.55 -7.31 19.14
C PRO A 441 14.68 -8.62 18.34
N ALA A 442 15.50 -9.55 18.78
CA ALA A 442 15.67 -10.84 18.11
C ALA A 442 14.37 -11.63 17.97
N ARG A 443 13.46 -11.55 18.97
CA ARG A 443 12.15 -12.20 18.91
C ARG A 443 11.21 -11.52 17.92
N GLN A 444 11.22 -10.19 17.85
CA GLN A 444 10.48 -9.44 16.84
C GLN A 444 10.99 -9.73 15.43
N GLN A 445 12.31 -9.73 15.24
CA GLN A 445 12.95 -10.04 13.95
C GLN A 445 12.58 -11.44 13.47
N LEU A 446 12.57 -12.44 14.37
CA LEU A 446 12.06 -13.78 14.06
C LEU A 446 10.57 -13.76 13.72
N GLY A 447 9.77 -13.00 14.45
CA GLY A 447 8.36 -12.77 14.15
C GLY A 447 8.14 -12.20 12.75
N GLN A 448 8.98 -11.28 12.30
CA GLN A 448 8.94 -10.71 10.96
C GLN A 448 9.19 -11.76 9.86
N TYR A 449 10.15 -12.66 10.06
CA TYR A 449 10.38 -13.78 9.12
C TYR A 449 9.18 -14.73 9.07
N ILE A 450 8.58 -15.05 10.22
CA ILE A 450 7.37 -15.89 10.28
C ILE A 450 6.22 -15.19 9.56
N GLY A 451 5.99 -13.91 9.83
CA GLY A 451 4.98 -13.11 9.17
C GLY A 451 5.17 -13.07 7.65
N ALA A 452 6.38 -12.87 7.18
CA ALA A 452 6.71 -12.89 5.76
C ALA A 452 6.46 -14.28 5.14
N ALA A 453 6.89 -15.35 5.81
CA ALA A 453 6.72 -16.72 5.32
C ALA A 453 5.27 -17.17 5.22
N VAL A 454 4.40 -16.71 6.11
CA VAL A 454 2.96 -17.01 6.06
C VAL A 454 2.24 -16.12 5.05
N SER A 455 2.50 -14.81 5.10
CA SER A 455 1.73 -13.83 4.34
C SER A 455 2.04 -13.82 2.84
N CYS A 456 3.24 -14.26 2.42
CA CYS A 456 3.59 -14.33 1.00
C CYS A 456 2.62 -15.23 0.21
N TRP A 457 2.13 -16.31 0.80
CA TRP A 457 1.14 -17.20 0.18
C TRP A 457 -0.22 -16.51 0.03
N ALA A 458 -0.68 -15.83 1.08
CA ALA A 458 -1.96 -15.13 1.06
C ALA A 458 -1.96 -13.98 0.03
N VAL A 459 -0.91 -13.16 0.01
CA VAL A 459 -0.76 -12.05 -0.93
C VAL A 459 -0.72 -12.57 -2.38
N ALA A 460 0.06 -13.62 -2.63
CA ALA A 460 0.14 -14.25 -3.95
C ALA A 460 -1.21 -14.81 -4.41
N ALA A 461 -1.94 -15.49 -3.51
CA ALA A 461 -3.27 -16.03 -3.80
C ALA A 461 -4.25 -14.93 -4.18
N VAL A 462 -4.26 -13.81 -3.44
CA VAL A 462 -5.17 -12.69 -3.70
C VAL A 462 -4.86 -12.02 -5.03
N ILE A 463 -3.57 -11.73 -5.33
CA ILE A 463 -3.18 -11.11 -6.60
C ILE A 463 -3.59 -12.00 -7.77
N LEU A 464 -3.34 -13.30 -7.68
CA LEU A 464 -3.68 -14.26 -8.72
C LEU A 464 -5.20 -14.41 -8.89
N LEU A 465 -5.93 -14.49 -7.78
CA LEU A 465 -7.39 -14.56 -7.78
C LEU A 465 -7.99 -13.33 -8.46
N LEU A 466 -7.56 -12.13 -8.04
CA LEU A 466 -8.07 -10.88 -8.60
C LEU A 466 -7.71 -10.73 -10.08
N GLY A 467 -6.48 -11.09 -10.47
CA GLY A 467 -6.04 -11.03 -11.86
C GLY A 467 -6.72 -12.06 -12.78
N LYS A 468 -7.22 -13.18 -12.24
CA LYS A 468 -8.04 -14.15 -13.01
C LYS A 468 -9.52 -13.77 -13.05
N THR A 469 -10.00 -13.08 -12.01
CA THR A 469 -11.42 -12.72 -11.88
C THR A 469 -11.73 -11.40 -12.60
N TYR A 470 -10.87 -10.40 -12.44
CA TYR A 470 -11.03 -9.06 -12.99
C TYR A 470 -9.91 -8.74 -13.98
N THR A 471 -10.13 -7.72 -14.81
CA THR A 471 -9.10 -7.16 -15.67
C THR A 471 -8.39 -6.02 -14.94
N PHE A 472 -7.11 -6.17 -14.67
CA PHE A 472 -6.32 -5.05 -14.11
C PHE A 472 -6.30 -3.87 -15.09
N GLY A 473 -6.34 -2.65 -14.59
CA GLY A 473 -6.45 -1.45 -15.40
C GLY A 473 -7.89 -1.10 -15.81
N SER A 474 -8.89 -1.93 -15.42
CA SER A 474 -10.31 -1.58 -15.57
C SER A 474 -10.77 -0.62 -14.47
N PRO A 475 -11.94 0.00 -14.59
CA PRO A 475 -12.52 0.82 -13.52
C PRO A 475 -12.73 0.06 -12.21
N GLU A 476 -12.98 -1.26 -12.27
CA GLU A 476 -13.18 -2.11 -11.09
C GLU A 476 -11.89 -2.30 -10.29
N ILE A 477 -10.77 -2.57 -10.99
CA ILE A 477 -9.43 -2.74 -10.40
C ILE A 477 -8.40 -1.95 -11.23
N PRO A 478 -8.27 -0.64 -11.02
CA PRO A 478 -7.45 0.25 -11.84
C PRO A 478 -5.94 -0.06 -11.82
N ALA A 479 -5.42 -0.65 -10.74
CA ALA A 479 -4.01 -0.98 -10.52
C ALA A 479 -3.03 0.15 -10.95
N PRO A 480 -3.17 1.38 -10.41
CA PRO A 480 -2.51 2.56 -10.95
C PRO A 480 -0.98 2.48 -10.92
N GLN A 481 -0.42 1.94 -9.86
CA GLN A 481 1.04 1.81 -9.71
C GLN A 481 1.62 0.80 -10.70
N ALA A 482 0.96 -0.33 -10.90
CA ALA A 482 1.42 -1.34 -11.86
C ALA A 482 1.34 -0.83 -13.32
N THR A 483 0.30 -0.05 -13.64
CA THR A 483 0.21 0.62 -14.95
C THR A 483 1.35 1.61 -15.15
N LEU A 484 1.73 2.36 -14.10
CA LEU A 484 2.90 3.21 -14.11
C LEU A 484 4.17 2.41 -14.43
N MET A 485 4.43 1.31 -13.70
CA MET A 485 5.63 0.49 -13.89
C MET A 485 5.69 -0.11 -15.30
N LYS A 486 4.54 -0.60 -15.81
CA LYS A 486 4.39 -1.04 -17.20
C LYS A 486 4.80 0.04 -18.18
N THR A 487 4.23 1.24 -18.05
CA THR A 487 4.48 2.38 -18.94
C THR A 487 5.96 2.75 -18.98
N ILE A 488 6.63 2.77 -17.82
CA ILE A 488 8.06 3.10 -17.74
C ILE A 488 8.91 2.04 -18.46
N ILE A 489 8.67 0.77 -18.21
CA ILE A 489 9.44 -0.32 -18.84
C ILE A 489 9.23 -0.31 -20.36
N GLU A 490 8.01 -0.14 -20.84
CA GLU A 490 7.70 -0.04 -22.28
C GLU A 490 8.39 1.19 -22.90
N GLY A 491 8.42 2.31 -22.19
CA GLY A 491 9.11 3.53 -22.65
C GLY A 491 10.59 3.34 -22.86
N VAL A 492 11.25 2.65 -21.94
CA VAL A 492 12.70 2.44 -21.98
C VAL A 492 13.09 1.31 -22.94
N LEU A 493 12.37 0.19 -22.94
CA LEU A 493 12.76 -1.01 -23.69
C LEU A 493 12.11 -1.12 -25.07
N ALA A 494 10.84 -0.74 -25.23
CA ALA A 494 10.10 -0.94 -26.48
C ALA A 494 9.89 0.34 -27.30
N GLY A 495 10.03 1.52 -26.71
CA GLY A 495 9.85 2.81 -27.40
C GLY A 495 8.43 3.09 -27.92
N SER A 496 7.43 2.26 -27.56
CA SER A 496 6.08 2.21 -28.17
C SER A 496 5.00 2.91 -27.34
N LEU A 497 5.28 4.11 -26.80
CA LEU A 497 4.31 4.86 -26.02
C LEU A 497 3.59 5.94 -26.84
N PRO A 498 2.33 6.28 -26.52
CA PRO A 498 1.68 7.47 -27.04
C PRO A 498 2.26 8.72 -26.34
N TRP A 499 3.47 9.11 -26.76
CA TRP A 499 4.26 10.17 -26.11
C TRP A 499 3.54 11.51 -26.00
N SER A 500 2.63 11.82 -26.93
CA SER A 500 1.80 13.02 -26.87
C SER A 500 0.89 13.04 -25.63
N LEU A 501 0.22 11.91 -25.32
CA LEU A 501 -0.64 11.80 -24.15
C LEU A 501 0.18 11.73 -22.86
N VAL A 502 1.28 10.97 -22.86
CA VAL A 502 2.21 10.88 -21.73
C VAL A 502 2.83 12.26 -21.43
N GLY A 503 3.25 12.99 -22.47
CA GLY A 503 3.79 14.36 -22.34
C GLY A 503 2.75 15.37 -21.83
N THR A 504 1.49 15.25 -22.26
CA THR A 504 0.38 16.04 -21.70
C THR A 504 0.23 15.79 -20.20
N GLY A 505 0.28 14.53 -19.78
CA GLY A 505 0.25 14.15 -18.37
C GLY A 505 1.42 14.73 -17.59
N ALA A 506 2.62 14.69 -18.17
CA ALA A 506 3.81 15.32 -17.58
C ALA A 506 3.60 16.83 -17.34
N GLY A 507 3.09 17.54 -18.34
CA GLY A 507 2.76 18.97 -18.23
C GLY A 507 1.75 19.25 -17.11
N VAL A 508 0.69 18.43 -17.00
CA VAL A 508 -0.33 18.55 -15.95
C VAL A 508 0.28 18.34 -14.56
N ALA A 509 1.13 17.33 -14.39
CA ALA A 509 1.79 17.06 -13.10
C ALA A 509 2.76 18.18 -12.71
N ILE A 510 3.59 18.65 -13.64
CA ILE A 510 4.54 19.76 -13.41
C ILE A 510 3.78 21.02 -13.02
N SER A 511 2.69 21.36 -13.73
CA SER A 511 1.87 22.52 -13.42
C SER A 511 1.30 22.47 -12.00
N ALA A 512 0.79 21.31 -11.57
CA ALA A 512 0.30 21.11 -10.20
C ALA A 512 1.40 21.28 -9.16
N MET A 513 2.59 20.74 -9.42
CA MET A 513 3.75 20.86 -8.52
C MET A 513 4.23 22.31 -8.40
N LEU A 514 4.26 23.06 -9.50
CA LEU A 514 4.60 24.49 -9.49
C LEU A 514 3.58 25.32 -8.70
N CYS A 515 2.32 24.88 -8.65
CA CYS A 515 1.29 25.48 -7.77
C CYS A 515 1.42 25.04 -6.30
N GLY A 516 2.46 24.30 -5.91
CA GLY A 516 2.67 23.83 -4.53
C GLY A 516 1.78 22.65 -4.11
N VAL A 517 1.17 21.97 -5.07
CA VAL A 517 0.34 20.77 -4.81
C VAL A 517 1.22 19.52 -4.81
N SER A 518 0.90 18.54 -3.95
CA SER A 518 1.58 17.25 -3.95
C SER A 518 1.41 16.55 -5.31
N GLY A 519 2.50 16.50 -6.09
CA GLY A 519 2.46 16.03 -7.46
C GLY A 519 1.97 14.59 -7.60
N LEU A 520 2.47 13.69 -6.75
CA LEU A 520 2.09 12.26 -6.82
C LEU A 520 0.62 12.05 -6.45
N ALA A 521 0.13 12.66 -5.37
CA ALA A 521 -1.27 12.53 -4.98
C ALA A 521 -2.21 13.12 -6.05
N PHE A 522 -1.87 14.29 -6.60
CA PHE A 522 -2.62 14.90 -7.68
C PHE A 522 -2.65 14.02 -8.94
N ALA A 523 -1.50 13.49 -9.35
CA ALA A 523 -1.37 12.62 -10.51
C ALA A 523 -2.15 11.30 -10.36
N ILE A 524 -2.14 10.69 -9.17
CA ILE A 524 -2.99 9.53 -8.85
C ILE A 524 -4.47 9.91 -9.02
N GLY A 525 -4.86 11.11 -8.59
CA GLY A 525 -6.21 11.63 -8.82
C GLY A 525 -6.55 11.76 -10.31
N VAL A 526 -5.65 12.27 -11.13
CA VAL A 526 -5.84 12.35 -12.60
C VAL A 526 -6.02 10.96 -13.21
N TYR A 527 -5.29 9.98 -12.71
CA TYR A 527 -5.36 8.60 -13.21
C TYR A 527 -6.63 7.87 -12.77
N LEU A 528 -7.10 8.09 -11.53
CA LEU A 528 -8.24 7.36 -10.96
C LEU A 528 -9.59 8.04 -11.29
N PRO A 529 -10.68 7.25 -11.39
CA PRO A 529 -12.00 7.79 -11.67
C PRO A 529 -12.50 8.70 -10.53
N LEU A 530 -13.25 9.75 -10.92
CA LEU A 530 -13.82 10.71 -9.98
C LEU A 530 -14.73 10.05 -8.94
N SER A 531 -15.43 8.98 -9.30
CA SER A 531 -16.33 8.24 -8.41
C SER A 531 -15.64 7.75 -7.14
N SER A 532 -14.46 7.18 -7.27
CA SER A 532 -13.67 6.67 -6.14
C SER A 532 -13.01 7.80 -5.36
N MET A 533 -12.49 8.82 -6.03
CA MET A 533 -11.82 9.95 -5.40
C MET A 533 -12.79 10.82 -4.60
N LEU A 534 -14.02 10.96 -5.06
CA LEU A 534 -15.06 11.69 -4.35
C LEU A 534 -15.44 10.99 -3.03
N ALA A 535 -15.52 9.66 -3.03
CA ALA A 535 -15.74 8.89 -1.80
C ALA A 535 -14.61 9.09 -0.78
N ILE A 536 -13.34 9.06 -1.24
CA ILE A 536 -12.18 9.36 -0.39
C ILE A 536 -12.27 10.79 0.17
N TYR A 537 -12.66 11.76 -0.64
CA TYR A 537 -12.78 13.15 -0.21
C TYR A 537 -13.87 13.34 0.86
N ILE A 538 -15.02 12.67 0.71
CA ILE A 538 -16.10 12.68 1.70
C ILE A 538 -15.61 12.14 3.05
N GLY A 539 -14.82 11.06 3.05
CA GLY A 539 -14.18 10.54 4.26
C GLY A 539 -13.25 11.56 4.92
N GLY A 540 -12.44 12.27 4.13
CA GLY A 540 -11.57 13.36 4.59
C GLY A 540 -12.33 14.55 5.17
N CYS A 541 -13.45 14.94 4.54
CA CYS A 541 -14.36 15.97 5.05
C CYS A 541 -15.00 15.56 6.39
N THR A 542 -15.37 14.28 6.53
CA THR A 542 -15.92 13.74 7.79
C THR A 542 -14.90 13.89 8.92
N ARG A 543 -13.62 13.58 8.67
CA ARG A 543 -12.55 13.81 9.64
C ARG A 543 -12.39 15.31 9.97
N LEU A 544 -12.35 16.17 8.96
CA LEU A 544 -12.23 17.61 9.18
C LEU A 544 -13.33 18.16 10.08
N ALA A 545 -14.57 17.71 9.88
CA ALA A 545 -15.71 18.13 10.71
C ALA A 545 -15.51 17.76 12.19
N ILE A 546 -14.93 16.57 12.45
CA ILE A 546 -14.63 16.12 13.80
C ILE A 546 -13.44 16.88 14.40
N ASP A 547 -12.37 17.06 13.63
CA ASP A 547 -11.18 17.79 14.08
C ASP A 547 -11.50 19.25 14.44
N ARG A 548 -12.39 19.90 13.66
CA ARG A 548 -12.89 21.25 13.99
C ARG A 548 -13.67 21.28 15.31
N GLN A 549 -14.51 20.28 15.56
CA GLN A 549 -15.24 20.15 16.82
C GLN A 549 -14.31 19.88 18.02
N ARG A 550 -13.20 19.15 17.76
CA ARG A 550 -12.18 18.84 18.78
C ARG A 550 -11.31 20.05 19.13
N ARG A 551 -10.93 20.90 18.16
CA ARG A 551 -10.10 22.11 18.37
C ARG A 551 -10.77 23.12 19.29
N ALA A 552 -12.08 23.07 19.43
CA ALA A 552 -12.82 23.87 20.42
C ALA A 552 -12.61 23.39 21.88
N ARG A 553 -11.88 22.27 22.11
CA ARG A 553 -11.57 21.73 23.43
C ARG A 553 -10.09 21.34 23.46
N PRO A 554 -9.25 21.87 24.40
CA PRO A 554 -7.81 21.59 24.45
C PRO A 554 -7.56 20.09 24.55
N ALA A 555 -6.66 19.60 23.70
CA ALA A 555 -6.30 18.20 23.58
C ALA A 555 -5.15 17.87 24.55
N SER A 556 -5.27 16.79 25.30
CA SER A 556 -4.11 15.96 25.63
C SER A 556 -3.76 15.13 24.39
N GLU A 557 -2.53 15.25 23.93
CA GLU A 557 -2.02 14.66 22.69
C GLU A 557 -1.79 13.20 22.89
N THR A 558 -2.41 12.26 22.90
CA THR A 558 -2.05 10.83 22.95
C THR A 558 -3.22 9.92 23.29
N THR A 559 -3.97 9.55 22.29
CA THR A 559 -4.73 8.28 22.36
C THR A 559 -5.16 7.86 20.95
N SER A 560 -5.10 6.56 20.67
CA SER A 560 -5.60 5.95 19.43
C SER A 560 -6.97 6.52 19.09
N ASP A 561 -7.06 7.27 17.98
CA ASP A 561 -8.33 7.84 17.51
C ASP A 561 -9.31 6.70 17.15
N PRO A 562 -10.42 6.50 17.88
CA PRO A 562 -11.38 5.45 17.56
C PRO A 562 -11.97 5.59 16.16
N GLY A 563 -11.99 6.79 15.59
CA GLY A 563 -12.39 7.02 14.19
C GLY A 563 -11.40 6.40 13.20
N ILE A 564 -10.10 6.47 13.46
CA ILE A 564 -9.07 5.81 12.64
C ILE A 564 -9.20 4.28 12.75
N LEU A 565 -9.49 3.75 13.94
CA LEU A 565 -9.74 2.32 14.13
C LEU A 565 -10.99 1.85 13.37
N ALA A 566 -12.08 2.60 13.42
CA ALA A 566 -13.29 2.33 12.66
C ALA A 566 -13.04 2.39 11.14
N ALA A 567 -12.29 3.38 10.68
CA ALA A 567 -11.90 3.54 9.29
C ALA A 567 -11.00 2.40 8.79
N SER A 568 -10.02 1.98 9.60
CA SER A 568 -9.19 0.78 9.33
C SER A 568 -10.04 -0.49 9.27
N GLY A 569 -11.09 -0.56 10.13
CA GLY A 569 -12.09 -1.62 10.08
C GLY A 569 -12.86 -1.64 8.75
N PHE A 570 -13.29 -0.50 8.21
CA PHE A 570 -13.92 -0.41 6.89
C PHE A 570 -13.02 -0.96 5.79
N VAL A 571 -11.74 -0.59 5.80
CA VAL A 571 -10.76 -1.07 4.83
C VAL A 571 -10.57 -2.57 4.91
N ALA A 572 -10.37 -3.11 6.11
CA ALA A 572 -10.20 -4.54 6.31
C ALA A 572 -11.48 -5.33 5.94
N GLY A 573 -12.65 -4.84 6.36
CA GLY A 573 -13.93 -5.48 6.12
C GLY A 573 -14.31 -5.53 4.63
N GLU A 574 -14.25 -4.40 3.94
CA GLU A 574 -14.50 -4.35 2.49
C GLU A 574 -13.43 -5.14 1.73
N GLY A 575 -12.15 -5.03 2.12
CA GLY A 575 -11.07 -5.76 1.46
C GLY A 575 -11.26 -7.27 1.54
N LEU A 576 -11.56 -7.80 2.72
CA LEU A 576 -11.84 -9.23 2.90
C LEU A 576 -13.10 -9.69 2.16
N ALA A 577 -14.18 -8.91 2.25
CA ALA A 577 -15.41 -9.20 1.52
C ALA A 577 -15.17 -9.14 0.01
N GLY A 578 -14.36 -8.18 -0.48
CA GLY A 578 -13.98 -8.09 -1.88
C GLY A 578 -13.20 -9.30 -2.40
N VAL A 579 -12.25 -9.81 -1.62
CA VAL A 579 -11.52 -11.04 -1.93
C VAL A 579 -12.47 -12.25 -1.90
N PHE A 580 -13.37 -12.33 -0.93
CA PHE A 580 -14.36 -13.40 -0.85
C PHE A 580 -15.34 -13.39 -2.03
N ILE A 581 -15.83 -12.20 -2.42
CA ILE A 581 -16.67 -12.03 -3.60
C ILE A 581 -15.91 -12.42 -4.88
N ALA A 582 -14.63 -12.05 -5.00
CA ALA A 582 -13.80 -12.46 -6.12
C ALA A 582 -13.67 -13.99 -6.20
N LEU A 583 -13.58 -14.69 -5.07
CA LEU A 583 -13.59 -16.15 -5.01
C LEU A 583 -14.94 -16.72 -5.48
N LEU A 584 -16.06 -16.19 -4.99
CA LEU A 584 -17.40 -16.62 -5.42
C LEU A 584 -17.62 -16.39 -6.93
N ALA A 585 -17.13 -15.27 -7.46
CA ALA A 585 -17.22 -14.96 -8.88
C ALA A 585 -16.28 -15.85 -9.73
N PHE A 586 -15.10 -16.19 -9.21
CA PHE A 586 -14.17 -17.12 -9.84
C PHE A 586 -14.76 -18.53 -9.96
N GLU A 587 -15.37 -19.03 -8.91
CA GLU A 587 -16.09 -20.32 -8.87
C GLU A 587 -17.45 -20.26 -9.58
N LYS A 588 -17.83 -19.10 -10.16
CA LYS A 588 -19.10 -18.88 -10.85
C LYS A 588 -20.35 -19.08 -9.99
N TRP A 589 -20.22 -18.99 -8.67
CA TRP A 589 -21.36 -19.06 -7.75
C TRP A 589 -22.21 -17.80 -7.78
N ILE A 590 -21.58 -16.66 -8.09
CA ILE A 590 -22.28 -15.39 -8.33
C ILE A 590 -21.86 -14.81 -9.68
N PRO A 591 -22.77 -14.10 -10.38
CA PRO A 591 -22.39 -13.36 -11.59
C PRO A 591 -21.46 -12.20 -11.23
N LYS A 592 -20.59 -11.81 -12.16
CA LYS A 592 -19.71 -10.64 -11.99
C LYS A 592 -20.50 -9.34 -12.00
N GLU A 593 -21.53 -9.29 -12.83
CA GLU A 593 -22.40 -8.13 -13.00
C GLU A 593 -23.87 -8.59 -13.00
N LYS A 594 -24.70 -7.85 -12.31
CA LYS A 594 -26.15 -8.00 -12.30
C LYS A 594 -26.77 -6.63 -12.00
N PRO A 595 -27.87 -6.24 -12.64
CA PRO A 595 -28.58 -5.02 -12.29
C PRO A 595 -28.99 -5.04 -10.82
N PRO A 596 -28.91 -3.90 -10.13
CA PRO A 596 -29.30 -3.82 -8.71
C PRO A 596 -30.79 -4.09 -8.53
N LEU A 597 -31.13 -4.71 -7.40
CA LEU A 597 -32.52 -5.01 -7.05
C LEU A 597 -33.34 -3.71 -6.88
N PHE A 598 -32.76 -2.72 -6.22
CA PHE A 598 -33.30 -1.37 -6.11
C PHE A 598 -32.55 -0.46 -7.09
N GLY A 599 -33.01 -0.40 -8.33
CA GLY A 599 -32.45 0.48 -9.37
C GLY A 599 -33.15 1.82 -9.47
N GLY A 600 -32.63 2.70 -10.35
CA GLY A 600 -33.19 4.04 -10.60
C GLY A 600 -33.09 4.98 -9.39
N ALA A 601 -33.88 6.07 -9.42
CA ALA A 601 -33.84 7.12 -8.41
C ALA A 601 -34.02 6.64 -6.96
N PRO A 602 -34.93 5.68 -6.63
CA PRO A 602 -35.02 5.15 -5.26
C PRO A 602 -33.74 4.45 -4.78
N GLY A 603 -33.10 3.67 -5.65
CA GLY A 603 -31.83 2.99 -5.34
C GLY A 603 -30.69 3.98 -5.13
N GLU A 604 -30.61 5.02 -5.96
CA GLU A 604 -29.62 6.08 -5.82
C GLU A 604 -29.76 6.86 -4.52
N ILE A 605 -30.99 7.22 -4.14
CA ILE A 605 -31.29 7.88 -2.86
C ILE A 605 -30.87 6.98 -1.69
N LEU A 606 -31.20 5.69 -1.75
CA LEU A 606 -30.84 4.75 -0.69
C LEU A 606 -29.31 4.59 -0.59
N THR A 607 -28.61 4.58 -1.72
CA THR A 607 -27.13 4.57 -1.75
C THR A 607 -26.56 5.81 -1.06
N LEU A 608 -27.09 7.01 -1.33
CA LEU A 608 -26.67 8.24 -0.64
C LEU A 608 -26.94 8.19 0.87
N LEU A 609 -28.07 7.63 1.28
CA LEU A 609 -28.38 7.44 2.71
C LEU A 609 -27.41 6.48 3.38
N VAL A 610 -26.98 5.41 2.70
CA VAL A 610 -25.94 4.49 3.22
C VAL A 610 -24.60 5.19 3.35
N VAL A 611 -24.17 5.99 2.36
CA VAL A 611 -22.94 6.82 2.45
C VAL A 611 -23.02 7.75 3.67
N LEU A 612 -24.15 8.44 3.85
CA LEU A 612 -24.36 9.32 5.00
C LEU A 612 -24.29 8.54 6.33
N ALA A 613 -24.93 7.37 6.40
CA ALA A 613 -24.88 6.53 7.59
C ALA A 613 -23.46 6.07 7.94
N LEU A 614 -22.65 5.74 6.94
CA LEU A 614 -21.24 5.40 7.12
C LEU A 614 -20.42 6.60 7.63
N CYS A 615 -20.66 7.79 7.10
CA CYS A 615 -20.04 9.03 7.58
C CYS A 615 -20.45 9.34 9.04
N VAL A 616 -21.73 9.15 9.38
CA VAL A 616 -22.23 9.33 10.76
C VAL A 616 -21.58 8.30 11.70
N PHE A 617 -21.41 7.05 11.26
CA PHE A 617 -20.71 6.03 12.04
C PHE A 617 -19.26 6.42 12.33
N LEU A 618 -18.49 6.86 11.31
CA LEU A 618 -17.12 7.36 11.48
C LEU A 618 -17.08 8.58 12.40
N ALA A 619 -18.05 9.49 12.26
CA ALA A 619 -18.17 10.66 13.11
C ALA A 619 -18.49 10.27 14.57
N ALA A 620 -19.37 9.31 14.80
CA ALA A 620 -19.69 8.80 16.13
C ALA A 620 -18.50 8.14 16.80
N ALA A 621 -17.73 7.33 16.04
CA ALA A 621 -16.48 6.76 16.52
C ALA A 621 -15.47 7.85 16.88
N GLY A 622 -15.24 8.79 15.97
CA GLY A 622 -14.28 9.86 16.16
C GLY A 622 -14.65 10.86 17.29
N ARG A 623 -15.91 11.02 17.65
CA ARG A 623 -16.33 11.90 18.78
C ARG A 623 -16.09 11.26 20.15
N ARG A 624 -16.00 9.94 20.25
CA ARG A 624 -15.77 9.25 21.52
C ARG A 624 -14.30 9.32 21.89
N ARG A 625 -13.98 10.21 22.82
CA ARG A 625 -12.68 10.18 23.51
C ARG A 625 -12.68 9.02 24.50
N GLY A 626 -11.51 8.37 24.67
CA GLY A 626 -11.31 7.52 25.82
C GLY A 626 -11.60 8.33 27.08
N LYS A 627 -12.51 7.85 27.91
CA LYS A 627 -12.62 8.39 29.27
C LYS A 627 -11.28 8.13 29.93
N GLU A 628 -10.54 9.18 30.23
CA GLU A 628 -9.47 9.11 31.20
C GLU A 628 -10.07 8.51 32.48
N SER A 629 -9.52 7.39 32.94
CA SER A 629 -9.74 6.92 34.30
C SER A 629 -9.15 7.99 35.21
N ALA A 630 -10.02 8.78 35.84
CA ALA A 630 -9.67 9.66 36.93
C ALA A 630 -9.07 8.86 38.11
#